data_caeab10c8faa5c5faa0cf31f831b6a0c
#
_entry.id   caeab10c8faa5c5faa0cf31f831b6a0c
#
_cell.length_a   1.000
_cell.length_b   1.000
_cell.length_c   1.000
_cell.angle_alpha   90.00
_cell.angle_beta   90.00
_cell.angle_gamma   90.00
#
_symmetry.space_group_name_H-M   'P 1'
#
loop_
_entity.id
_entity.type
_entity.pdbx_description
1 polymer ?
#
loop_
_entity_poly.entity_id
_entity_poly.type
_entity_poly.pdbx_seq_one_letter_code
_entity_poly.pdbx_strand_id
1 'polypeptide(L)'
;MNLKYACPSCGTPLGYQGLCWKCKCEQERQVALAWTLEQIAEKQRNLIQNIQRLADMEDPEFTDFWQLLGCRDAIPLEIQRAALAAEVFWPSELYYRAPEDVRDGLIHALLSTENSSEASNLMCCLAFQGDEKAMETLLELERNPRPWRKGLYVDPSSYAQIGGWTFDKEGQRIQLNFDTCYPMVKGTSGEKSPVRIGRARKDTCPHCGGRIVDMLVLDGRDERLRFLGLDGILTATCCPSCVGF
;
A
#
# COMPACT_ATOMS: atom_id res chain seq x y z
N MET A 1 -6.27 -7.61 29.54
CA MET A 1 -5.32 -6.47 29.64
C MET A 1 -5.91 -5.40 30.52
N ASN A 2 -5.19 -4.99 31.59
CA ASN A 2 -5.63 -3.89 32.45
C ASN A 2 -5.32 -2.55 31.76
N LEU A 3 -6.31 -1.93 31.15
CA LEU A 3 -6.20 -0.62 30.50
C LEU A 3 -6.30 0.45 31.61
N LYS A 4 -5.15 0.86 32.15
CA LYS A 4 -5.06 1.79 33.30
C LYS A 4 -5.15 3.28 32.93
N TYR A 5 -4.96 3.59 31.66
CA TYR A 5 -4.84 4.96 31.18
C TYR A 5 -5.90 5.24 30.11
N ALA A 6 -6.12 6.50 29.81
CA ALA A 6 -6.93 6.95 28.69
C ALA A 6 -6.13 7.96 27.85
N CYS A 7 -6.33 7.93 26.55
CA CYS A 7 -5.75 8.92 25.65
C CYS A 7 -6.25 10.32 26.04
N PRO A 8 -5.37 11.28 26.35
CA PRO A 8 -5.78 12.62 26.78
C PRO A 8 -6.52 13.40 25.70
N SER A 9 -6.40 13.02 24.44
CA SER A 9 -7.06 13.69 23.31
C SER A 9 -8.45 13.14 22.99
N CYS A 10 -8.64 11.81 23.01
CA CYS A 10 -9.89 11.18 22.55
C CYS A 10 -10.54 10.22 23.58
N GLY A 11 -9.94 10.04 24.76
CA GLY A 11 -10.47 9.16 25.81
C GLY A 11 -10.30 7.66 25.55
N THR A 12 -9.70 7.22 24.45
CA THR A 12 -9.50 5.80 24.16
C THR A 12 -8.73 5.12 25.30
N PRO A 13 -9.21 3.98 25.86
CA PRO A 13 -8.49 3.25 26.89
C PRO A 13 -7.16 2.71 26.40
N LEU A 14 -6.09 2.86 27.20
CA LEU A 14 -4.71 2.49 26.84
C LEU A 14 -4.05 1.65 27.95
N GLY A 15 -3.12 0.79 27.55
CA GLY A 15 -2.22 0.09 28.47
C GLY A 15 -0.98 0.89 28.88
N TYR A 16 -0.82 2.11 28.36
CA TYR A 16 0.32 3.01 28.58
C TYR A 16 -0.16 4.47 28.73
N GLN A 17 0.70 5.33 29.29
CA GLN A 17 0.42 6.76 29.41
C GLN A 17 0.81 7.49 28.14
N GLY A 18 -0.10 8.31 27.57
CA GLY A 18 0.16 9.12 26.38
C GLY A 18 -1.00 9.11 25.37
N LEU A 19 -0.73 9.56 24.16
CA LEU A 19 -1.68 9.56 23.06
C LEU A 19 -1.89 8.14 22.49
N CYS A 20 -3.11 7.81 22.10
CA CYS A 20 -3.34 6.63 21.25
C CYS A 20 -2.71 6.84 19.88
N TRP A 21 -2.46 5.75 19.17
CA TRP A 21 -1.83 5.77 17.85
C TRP A 21 -2.52 6.77 16.90
N LYS A 22 -3.85 6.75 16.82
CA LYS A 22 -4.62 7.65 15.96
C LYS A 22 -4.35 9.13 16.28
N CYS A 23 -4.37 9.50 17.57
CA CYS A 23 -4.14 10.90 17.98
C CYS A 23 -2.67 11.31 17.77
N LYS A 24 -1.73 10.39 17.94
CA LYS A 24 -0.31 10.63 17.63
C LYS A 24 -0.11 10.90 16.14
N CYS A 25 -0.62 10.03 15.27
CA CYS A 25 -0.53 10.23 13.81
C CYS A 25 -1.18 11.54 13.37
N GLU A 26 -2.35 11.91 13.95
CA GLU A 26 -3.00 13.18 13.61
C GLU A 26 -2.17 14.38 14.08
N GLN A 27 -1.55 14.31 15.25
CA GLN A 27 -0.65 15.37 15.72
C GLN A 27 0.56 15.53 14.79
N GLU A 28 1.20 14.43 14.41
CA GLU A 28 2.33 14.43 13.47
C GLU A 28 1.91 14.98 12.09
N ARG A 29 0.74 14.60 11.61
CA ARG A 29 0.15 15.12 10.38
C ARG A 29 -0.05 16.64 10.44
N GLN A 30 -0.61 17.17 11.54
CA GLN A 30 -0.81 18.62 11.71
C GLN A 30 0.52 19.37 11.72
N VAL A 31 1.55 18.82 12.36
CA VAL A 31 2.90 19.38 12.33
C VAL A 31 3.43 19.46 10.90
N ALA A 32 3.32 18.36 10.14
CA ALA A 32 3.78 18.33 8.74
C ALA A 32 3.00 19.30 7.85
N LEU A 33 1.69 19.45 8.05
CA LEU A 33 0.86 20.41 7.31
C LEU A 33 1.23 21.88 7.62
N ALA A 34 1.79 22.14 8.78
CA ALA A 34 2.23 23.48 9.19
C ALA A 34 3.65 23.85 8.71
N TRP A 35 4.40 22.94 8.10
CA TRP A 35 5.75 23.24 7.62
C TRP A 35 5.77 24.39 6.59
N THR A 36 6.71 25.30 6.75
CA THR A 36 7.01 26.34 5.77
C THR A 36 7.70 25.73 4.54
N LEU A 37 7.73 26.48 3.46
CA LEU A 37 8.46 26.06 2.24
C LEU A 37 9.97 25.86 2.53
N GLU A 38 10.55 26.65 3.41
CA GLU A 38 11.94 26.52 3.82
C GLU A 38 12.20 25.21 4.58
N GLN A 39 11.32 24.87 5.52
CA GLN A 39 11.38 23.59 6.27
C GLN A 39 11.22 22.38 5.33
N ILE A 40 10.29 22.46 4.36
CA ILE A 40 10.14 21.43 3.34
C ILE A 40 11.44 21.26 2.54
N ALA A 41 12.01 22.37 2.05
CA ALA A 41 13.25 22.33 1.27
C ALA A 41 14.45 21.80 2.09
N GLU A 42 14.52 22.11 3.38
CA GLU A 42 15.52 21.54 4.29
C GLU A 42 15.38 20.02 4.42
N LYS A 43 14.16 19.53 4.67
CA LYS A 43 13.89 18.08 4.77
C LYS A 43 14.20 17.34 3.47
N GLN A 44 13.87 17.94 2.32
CA GLN A 44 14.22 17.38 1.01
C GLN A 44 15.75 17.28 0.82
N ARG A 45 16.51 18.31 1.21
CA ARG A 45 17.99 18.26 1.16
C ARG A 45 18.55 17.17 2.08
N ASN A 46 18.01 17.06 3.29
CA ASN A 46 18.45 16.03 4.25
C ASN A 46 18.18 14.63 3.71
N LEU A 47 17.01 14.38 3.09
CA LEU A 47 16.70 13.10 2.44
C LEU A 47 17.69 12.78 1.32
N ILE A 48 18.04 13.74 0.46
CA ILE A 48 19.02 13.51 -0.61
C ILE A 48 20.39 13.15 -0.03
N GLN A 49 20.84 13.86 1.03
CA GLN A 49 22.15 13.61 1.66
C GLN A 49 22.23 12.27 2.39
N ASN A 50 21.11 11.82 2.94
CA ASN A 50 21.02 10.62 3.78
C ASN A 50 20.15 9.54 3.13
N ILE A 51 20.07 9.49 1.81
CA ILE A 51 19.08 8.66 1.09
C ILE A 51 19.15 7.18 1.47
N GLN A 52 20.33 6.65 1.80
CA GLN A 52 20.50 5.25 2.21
C GLN A 52 19.85 4.95 3.55
N ARG A 53 19.68 5.94 4.44
CA ARG A 53 18.99 5.79 5.73
C ARG A 53 17.49 5.64 5.58
N LEU A 54 16.94 5.99 4.42
CA LEU A 54 15.53 5.85 4.15
C LEU A 54 15.02 4.40 4.28
N ALA A 55 15.89 3.43 4.12
CA ALA A 55 15.58 2.02 4.32
C ALA A 55 15.43 1.61 5.81
N ASP A 56 15.84 2.46 6.75
CA ASP A 56 15.72 2.22 8.19
C ASP A 56 14.45 2.90 8.74
N MET A 57 13.46 2.11 9.17
CA MET A 57 12.18 2.60 9.69
C MET A 57 12.30 3.38 11.01
N GLU A 58 13.42 3.22 11.74
CA GLU A 58 13.68 3.94 12.99
C GLU A 58 14.37 5.30 12.76
N ASP A 59 14.84 5.56 11.53
CA ASP A 59 15.54 6.79 11.18
C ASP A 59 14.55 7.96 10.96
N PRO A 60 14.87 9.19 11.41
CA PRO A 60 14.04 10.37 11.16
C PRO A 60 13.74 10.63 9.68
N GLU A 61 14.68 10.31 8.77
CA GLU A 61 14.51 10.45 7.34
C GLU A 61 13.35 9.61 6.80
N PHE A 62 13.11 8.42 7.36
CA PHE A 62 11.96 7.60 7.00
C PHE A 62 10.63 8.30 7.36
N THR A 63 10.54 8.87 8.56
CA THR A 63 9.36 9.63 8.97
C THR A 63 9.16 10.87 8.11
N ASP A 64 10.21 11.63 7.85
CA ASP A 64 10.19 12.84 7.02
C ASP A 64 9.74 12.53 5.59
N PHE A 65 10.21 11.42 5.01
CA PHE A 65 9.76 10.95 3.70
C PHE A 65 8.25 10.75 3.65
N TRP A 66 7.69 9.99 4.59
CA TRP A 66 6.25 9.71 4.61
C TRP A 66 5.41 10.97 4.83
N GLN A 67 5.90 11.92 5.62
CA GLN A 67 5.21 13.19 5.82
C GLN A 67 5.28 14.09 4.59
N LEU A 68 6.43 14.12 3.90
CA LEU A 68 6.58 14.85 2.63
C LEU A 68 5.68 14.25 1.55
N LEU A 69 5.65 12.94 1.40
CA LEU A 69 4.81 12.26 0.43
C LEU A 69 3.32 12.40 0.76
N GLY A 70 2.91 11.94 1.94
CA GLY A 70 1.50 11.77 2.28
C GLY A 70 0.79 13.05 2.75
N CYS A 71 1.53 14.04 3.30
CA CYS A 71 0.92 15.27 3.81
C CYS A 71 1.17 16.48 2.92
N ARG A 72 2.25 16.49 2.16
CA ARG A 72 2.69 17.68 1.41
C ARG A 72 2.75 17.49 -0.10
N ASP A 73 2.68 16.25 -0.59
CA ASP A 73 2.91 15.89 -2.02
C ASP A 73 4.21 16.54 -2.55
N ALA A 74 5.28 16.44 -1.76
CA ALA A 74 6.50 17.23 -1.93
C ALA A 74 7.75 16.34 -2.06
N ILE A 75 7.68 15.28 -2.86
CA ILE A 75 8.83 14.45 -3.24
C ILE A 75 9.36 14.94 -4.60
N PRO A 76 10.45 15.72 -4.62
CA PRO A 76 11.03 16.20 -5.87
C PRO A 76 11.79 15.09 -6.62
N LEU A 77 11.96 15.28 -7.93
CA LEU A 77 12.63 14.32 -8.81
C LEU A 77 14.09 14.04 -8.41
N GLU A 78 14.74 15.00 -7.77
CA GLU A 78 16.10 14.86 -7.27
C GLU A 78 16.23 13.78 -6.19
N ILE A 79 15.22 13.61 -5.33
CA ILE A 79 15.21 12.53 -4.35
C ILE A 79 15.12 11.18 -5.06
N GLN A 80 14.27 11.05 -6.07
CA GLN A 80 14.10 9.82 -6.84
C GLN A 80 15.38 9.45 -7.60
N ARG A 81 16.06 10.44 -8.19
CA ARG A 81 17.36 10.23 -8.86
C ARG A 81 18.46 9.85 -7.87
N ALA A 82 18.50 10.50 -6.70
CA ALA A 82 19.45 10.16 -5.65
C ALA A 82 19.25 8.73 -5.14
N ALA A 83 18.00 8.32 -4.95
CA ALA A 83 17.66 6.98 -4.52
C ALA A 83 18.06 5.92 -5.56
N LEU A 84 17.76 6.16 -6.84
CA LEU A 84 18.19 5.27 -7.93
C LEU A 84 19.71 5.13 -7.97
N ALA A 85 20.44 6.25 -7.88
CA ALA A 85 21.90 6.25 -7.90
C ALA A 85 22.53 5.54 -6.69
N ALA A 86 21.82 5.52 -5.56
CA ALA A 86 22.24 4.86 -4.32
C ALA A 86 21.66 3.43 -4.19
N GLU A 87 20.95 2.93 -5.20
CA GLU A 87 20.28 1.59 -5.23
C GLU A 87 19.31 1.38 -4.06
N VAL A 88 18.61 2.45 -3.64
CA VAL A 88 17.59 2.42 -2.59
C VAL A 88 16.23 2.17 -3.24
N PHE A 89 15.76 0.92 -3.20
CA PHE A 89 14.52 0.47 -3.83
C PHE A 89 13.37 0.26 -2.83
N TRP A 90 13.54 0.71 -1.59
CA TRP A 90 12.53 0.66 -0.55
C TRP A 90 12.63 1.92 0.33
N PRO A 91 11.48 2.58 0.67
CA PRO A 91 10.11 2.24 0.28
C PRO A 91 9.84 2.51 -1.20
N SER A 92 9.09 1.62 -1.86
CA SER A 92 8.85 1.69 -3.31
C SER A 92 7.98 2.87 -3.74
N GLU A 93 7.17 3.42 -2.82
CA GLU A 93 6.37 4.64 -3.00
C GLU A 93 7.22 5.87 -3.34
N LEU A 94 8.50 5.82 -3.02
CA LEU A 94 9.49 6.82 -3.42
C LEU A 94 9.47 7.10 -4.93
N TYR A 95 9.18 6.04 -5.73
CA TYR A 95 9.16 6.13 -7.18
C TYR A 95 7.78 6.46 -7.77
N TYR A 96 6.83 6.91 -6.92
CA TYR A 96 5.52 7.33 -7.39
C TYR A 96 5.65 8.44 -8.43
N ARG A 97 5.13 8.18 -9.64
CA ARG A 97 5.21 9.09 -10.79
C ARG A 97 6.64 9.54 -11.12
N ALA A 98 7.63 8.68 -10.92
CA ALA A 98 9.01 8.98 -11.25
C ALA A 98 9.18 9.32 -12.75
N PRO A 99 10.12 10.21 -13.11
CA PRO A 99 10.35 10.60 -14.49
C PRO A 99 10.94 9.46 -15.32
N GLU A 100 10.92 9.64 -16.64
CA GLU A 100 11.34 8.61 -17.61
C GLU A 100 12.78 8.12 -17.41
N ASP A 101 13.70 9.02 -17.08
CA ASP A 101 15.10 8.66 -16.82
C ASP A 101 15.25 7.75 -15.59
N VAL A 102 14.46 7.99 -14.55
CA VAL A 102 14.44 7.14 -13.35
C VAL A 102 13.76 5.81 -13.66
N ARG A 103 12.62 5.81 -14.36
CA ARG A 103 11.96 4.57 -14.83
C ARG A 103 12.92 3.71 -15.64
N ASP A 104 13.62 4.29 -16.60
CA ASP A 104 14.54 3.55 -17.46
C ASP A 104 15.72 2.99 -16.66
N GLY A 105 16.18 3.71 -15.63
CA GLY A 105 17.18 3.21 -14.70
C GLY A 105 16.66 2.02 -13.88
N LEU A 106 15.41 2.08 -13.37
CA LEU A 106 14.78 0.95 -12.67
C LEU A 106 14.64 -0.27 -13.56
N ILE A 107 14.22 -0.10 -14.83
CA ILE A 107 14.12 -1.18 -15.80
C ILE A 107 15.51 -1.79 -16.07
N HIS A 108 16.53 -0.94 -16.23
CA HIS A 108 17.90 -1.43 -16.45
C HIS A 108 18.39 -2.26 -15.24
N ALA A 109 18.20 -1.78 -14.03
CA ALA A 109 18.54 -2.50 -12.80
C ALA A 109 17.79 -3.83 -12.70
N LEU A 110 16.47 -3.85 -12.99
CA LEU A 110 15.64 -5.06 -12.98
C LEU A 110 16.10 -6.11 -14.01
N LEU A 111 16.51 -5.68 -15.19
CA LEU A 111 17.00 -6.59 -16.22
C LEU A 111 18.43 -7.09 -15.95
N SER A 112 19.19 -6.39 -15.10
CA SER A 112 20.59 -6.70 -14.78
C SER A 112 20.74 -7.54 -13.51
N THR A 113 19.78 -7.47 -12.59
CA THR A 113 19.87 -8.24 -11.32
C THR A 113 19.68 -9.74 -11.55
N GLU A 114 20.33 -10.53 -10.70
CA GLU A 114 20.12 -11.98 -10.58
C GLU A 114 19.39 -12.33 -9.26
N ASN A 115 19.17 -11.33 -8.39
CA ASN A 115 18.58 -11.50 -7.07
C ASN A 115 17.06 -11.35 -7.13
N SER A 116 16.31 -12.37 -6.70
CA SER A 116 14.85 -12.36 -6.70
C SER A 116 14.24 -11.34 -5.74
N SER A 117 14.86 -11.09 -4.58
CA SER A 117 14.37 -10.09 -3.63
C SER A 117 14.55 -8.67 -4.16
N GLU A 118 15.68 -8.39 -4.78
CA GLU A 118 15.94 -7.12 -5.44
C GLU A 118 15.00 -6.91 -6.64
N ALA A 119 14.82 -7.94 -7.48
CA ALA A 119 13.86 -7.91 -8.58
C ALA A 119 12.43 -7.63 -8.10
N SER A 120 12.02 -8.21 -6.96
CA SER A 120 10.73 -7.94 -6.31
C SER A 120 10.59 -6.45 -5.95
N ASN A 121 11.60 -5.87 -5.29
CA ASN A 121 11.59 -4.45 -4.90
C ASN A 121 11.54 -3.54 -6.14
N LEU A 122 12.33 -3.83 -7.16
CA LEU A 122 12.35 -3.07 -8.41
C LEU A 122 11.01 -3.12 -9.15
N MET A 123 10.32 -4.27 -9.17
CA MET A 123 8.98 -4.37 -9.72
C MET A 123 7.95 -3.58 -8.91
N CYS A 124 8.08 -3.53 -7.58
CA CYS A 124 7.26 -2.64 -6.75
C CYS A 124 7.49 -1.16 -7.13
N CYS A 125 8.75 -0.74 -7.31
CA CYS A 125 9.09 0.62 -7.74
C CYS A 125 8.47 0.96 -9.12
N LEU A 126 8.56 0.04 -10.08
CA LEU A 126 7.92 0.20 -11.40
C LEU A 126 6.41 0.23 -11.32
N ALA A 127 5.79 -0.52 -10.40
CA ALA A 127 4.36 -0.46 -10.17
C ALA A 127 3.90 0.92 -9.68
N PHE A 128 4.66 1.57 -8.80
CA PHE A 128 4.40 2.94 -8.35
C PHE A 128 4.68 4.00 -9.41
N GLN A 129 5.69 3.80 -10.24
CA GLN A 129 5.95 4.66 -11.39
C GLN A 129 4.79 4.58 -12.41
N GLY A 130 4.38 3.38 -12.80
CA GLY A 130 3.09 3.03 -13.36
C GLY A 130 2.75 3.58 -14.74
N ASP A 131 3.72 4.02 -15.56
CA ASP A 131 3.47 4.43 -16.94
C ASP A 131 3.38 3.23 -17.90
N GLU A 132 3.13 3.52 -19.17
CA GLU A 132 2.94 2.48 -20.21
C GLU A 132 4.16 1.58 -20.36
N LYS A 133 5.38 2.13 -20.30
CA LYS A 133 6.61 1.34 -20.43
C LYS A 133 6.87 0.45 -19.20
N ALA A 134 6.52 0.90 -18.00
CA ALA A 134 6.55 0.05 -16.80
C ALA A 134 5.54 -1.11 -16.93
N MET A 135 4.33 -0.84 -17.45
CA MET A 135 3.33 -1.86 -17.75
C MET A 135 3.85 -2.90 -18.73
N GLU A 136 4.37 -2.46 -19.88
CA GLU A 136 4.93 -3.33 -20.92
C GLU A 136 6.06 -4.18 -20.35
N THR A 137 6.93 -3.60 -19.51
CA THR A 137 8.04 -4.32 -18.89
C THR A 137 7.55 -5.45 -17.99
N LEU A 138 6.53 -5.23 -17.15
CA LEU A 138 5.98 -6.27 -16.29
C LEU A 138 5.35 -7.41 -17.08
N LEU A 139 4.61 -7.11 -18.16
CA LEU A 139 4.03 -8.11 -19.06
C LEU A 139 5.10 -8.88 -19.85
N GLU A 140 6.17 -8.20 -20.27
CA GLU A 140 7.28 -8.84 -20.99
C GLU A 140 8.04 -9.81 -20.10
N LEU A 141 8.26 -9.47 -18.83
CA LEU A 141 8.90 -10.36 -17.85
C LEU A 141 8.06 -11.60 -17.53
N GLU A 142 6.76 -11.55 -17.72
CA GLU A 142 5.88 -12.70 -17.59
C GLU A 142 6.00 -13.64 -18.80
N ARG A 143 6.10 -13.07 -20.01
CA ARG A 143 6.25 -13.83 -21.26
C ARG A 143 7.67 -14.40 -21.42
N ASN A 144 8.67 -13.63 -21.03
CA ASN A 144 10.10 -13.94 -21.11
C ASN A 144 10.76 -13.91 -19.73
N PRO A 145 10.51 -14.95 -18.91
CA PRO A 145 10.93 -14.95 -17.50
C PRO A 145 12.44 -14.98 -17.35
N ARG A 146 12.96 -14.16 -16.45
CA ARG A 146 14.36 -14.10 -16.06
C ARG A 146 14.70 -15.21 -15.05
N PRO A 147 15.99 -15.55 -14.84
CA PRO A 147 16.40 -16.60 -13.91
C PRO A 147 15.84 -16.45 -12.49
N TRP A 148 15.74 -15.22 -11.98
CA TRP A 148 15.21 -14.92 -10.64
C TRP A 148 13.70 -15.16 -10.51
N ARG A 149 12.96 -15.36 -11.60
CA ARG A 149 11.50 -15.64 -11.56
C ARG A 149 11.14 -16.80 -10.62
N LYS A 150 12.00 -17.82 -10.53
CA LYS A 150 11.79 -19.00 -9.67
C LYS A 150 11.76 -18.66 -8.17
N GLY A 151 12.33 -17.54 -7.76
CA GLY A 151 12.34 -17.06 -6.39
C GLY A 151 11.16 -16.13 -6.04
N LEU A 152 10.28 -15.82 -6.99
CA LEU A 152 9.11 -14.98 -6.73
C LEU A 152 7.89 -15.81 -6.33
N TYR A 153 7.09 -15.27 -5.41
CA TYR A 153 5.82 -15.89 -4.97
C TYR A 153 4.66 -15.65 -5.95
N VAL A 154 4.70 -14.55 -6.72
CA VAL A 154 3.65 -14.14 -7.67
C VAL A 154 4.25 -13.81 -9.03
N ASP A 155 3.42 -13.74 -10.06
CA ASP A 155 3.83 -13.36 -11.39
C ASP A 155 4.21 -11.88 -11.49
N PRO A 156 5.11 -11.47 -12.39
CA PRO A 156 5.55 -10.08 -12.54
C PRO A 156 4.38 -9.10 -12.72
N SER A 157 3.35 -9.44 -13.49
CA SER A 157 2.16 -8.62 -13.69
C SER A 157 1.38 -8.35 -12.40
N SER A 158 1.43 -9.26 -11.42
CA SER A 158 0.74 -9.11 -10.14
C SER A 158 1.32 -7.98 -9.27
N TYR A 159 2.57 -7.58 -9.48
CA TYR A 159 3.18 -6.45 -8.77
C TYR A 159 2.50 -5.11 -9.09
N ALA A 160 1.84 -5.00 -10.24
CA ALA A 160 1.04 -3.83 -10.62
C ALA A 160 0.03 -3.43 -9.53
N GLN A 161 -0.52 -4.39 -8.79
CA GLN A 161 -1.51 -4.16 -7.74
C GLN A 161 -0.96 -3.30 -6.59
N ILE A 162 0.34 -3.34 -6.34
CA ILE A 162 1.01 -2.51 -5.33
C ILE A 162 0.94 -1.03 -5.71
N GLY A 163 1.03 -0.73 -7.01
CA GLY A 163 0.85 0.62 -7.56
C GLY A 163 -0.62 1.06 -7.69
N GLY A 164 -1.58 0.22 -7.26
CA GLY A 164 -3.02 0.53 -7.31
C GLY A 164 -3.66 0.30 -8.68
N TRP A 165 -3.10 -0.56 -9.50
CA TRP A 165 -3.62 -0.93 -10.80
C TRP A 165 -3.35 -2.42 -11.13
N THR A 166 -3.98 -2.95 -12.17
CA THR A 166 -3.79 -4.32 -12.63
C THR A 166 -4.06 -4.40 -14.13
N PHE A 167 -4.02 -5.59 -14.68
CA PHE A 167 -4.31 -5.87 -16.08
C PHE A 167 -5.65 -6.60 -16.22
N ASP A 168 -6.40 -6.31 -17.29
CA ASP A 168 -7.48 -7.16 -17.75
C ASP A 168 -6.95 -8.35 -18.57
N LYS A 169 -7.86 -9.16 -19.11
CA LYS A 169 -7.52 -10.33 -19.92
C LYS A 169 -6.84 -9.98 -21.26
N GLU A 170 -7.05 -8.77 -21.73
CA GLU A 170 -6.49 -8.20 -22.94
C GLU A 170 -5.13 -7.50 -22.67
N GLY A 171 -4.69 -7.44 -21.42
CA GLY A 171 -3.45 -6.76 -21.00
C GLY A 171 -3.59 -5.25 -20.88
N GLN A 172 -4.83 -4.73 -20.83
CA GLN A 172 -5.08 -3.30 -20.63
C GLN A 172 -5.11 -2.97 -19.13
N ARG A 173 -4.76 -1.73 -18.81
CA ARG A 173 -4.74 -1.26 -17.42
C ARG A 173 -6.14 -1.13 -16.83
N ILE A 174 -6.34 -1.73 -15.67
CA ILE A 174 -7.47 -1.49 -14.77
C ILE A 174 -6.98 -0.74 -13.54
N GLN A 175 -7.59 0.42 -13.24
CA GLN A 175 -7.30 1.17 -12.03
C GLN A 175 -8.03 0.52 -10.85
N LEU A 176 -7.29 0.23 -9.76
CA LEU A 176 -7.83 -0.35 -8.53
C LEU A 176 -8.12 0.71 -7.45
N ASN A 177 -7.48 1.88 -7.56
CA ASN A 177 -7.70 3.00 -6.66
C ASN A 177 -8.81 3.90 -7.21
N PHE A 178 -9.65 4.40 -6.31
CA PHE A 178 -10.75 5.31 -6.64
C PHE A 178 -10.43 6.72 -6.14
N ASP A 179 -10.82 7.73 -6.91
CA ASP A 179 -10.62 9.15 -6.53
C ASP A 179 -11.44 9.54 -5.29
N THR A 180 -12.50 8.78 -5.01
CA THR A 180 -13.37 9.01 -3.86
C THR A 180 -13.43 7.76 -2.98
N CYS A 181 -13.04 7.90 -1.72
CA CYS A 181 -13.17 6.86 -0.70
C CYS A 181 -14.28 7.24 0.28
N TYR A 182 -15.19 6.30 0.53
CA TYR A 182 -16.23 6.45 1.54
C TYR A 182 -15.84 5.69 2.81
N PRO A 183 -15.77 6.35 3.98
CA PRO A 183 -15.46 5.65 5.21
C PRO A 183 -16.58 4.66 5.55
N MET A 184 -16.20 3.43 5.91
CA MET A 184 -17.14 2.49 6.51
C MET A 184 -17.40 2.93 7.95
N VAL A 185 -18.63 3.32 8.25
CA VAL A 185 -19.06 3.67 9.61
C VAL A 185 -19.89 2.53 10.18
N LYS A 186 -19.80 2.32 11.50
CA LYS A 186 -20.65 1.36 12.20
C LYS A 186 -22.10 1.85 12.12
N GLY A 187 -22.87 1.20 11.25
CA GLY A 187 -24.30 1.46 11.14
C GLY A 187 -25.12 0.67 12.17
N THR A 188 -26.37 1.06 12.37
CA THR A 188 -27.35 0.20 13.02
C THR A 188 -27.63 -0.97 12.05
N SER A 189 -27.24 -2.19 12.43
CA SER A 189 -27.42 -3.38 11.62
C SER A 189 -28.93 -3.70 11.54
N GLY A 190 -29.60 -3.17 10.51
CA GLY A 190 -30.91 -3.67 10.11
C GLY A 190 -30.76 -4.86 9.17
N GLU A 191 -31.71 -5.80 9.18
CA GLU A 191 -31.74 -6.96 8.27
C GLU A 191 -31.67 -6.58 6.78
N LYS A 192 -31.93 -5.33 6.43
CA LYS A 192 -31.96 -4.77 5.05
C LYS A 192 -30.65 -4.07 4.63
N SER A 193 -29.55 -4.23 5.38
CA SER A 193 -28.27 -3.65 4.93
C SER A 193 -27.69 -4.48 3.78
N PRO A 194 -27.29 -3.85 2.65
CA PRO A 194 -26.61 -4.56 1.56
C PRO A 194 -25.15 -4.93 1.93
N VAL A 195 -24.67 -4.42 3.07
CA VAL A 195 -23.34 -4.71 3.61
C VAL A 195 -23.50 -5.39 4.95
N ARG A 196 -22.83 -6.53 5.12
CA ARG A 196 -22.76 -7.26 6.39
C ARG A 196 -21.31 -7.59 6.72
N ILE A 197 -20.92 -7.48 7.98
CA ILE A 197 -19.55 -7.68 8.46
C ILE A 197 -19.56 -8.64 9.64
N GLY A 198 -18.57 -9.54 9.68
CA GLY A 198 -18.26 -10.36 10.86
C GLY A 198 -19.27 -11.49 11.13
N ARG A 199 -19.84 -12.10 10.12
CA ARG A 199 -20.80 -13.21 10.28
C ARG A 199 -20.07 -14.54 10.43
N ALA A 200 -20.23 -15.20 11.57
CA ALA A 200 -19.75 -16.57 11.76
C ALA A 200 -20.50 -17.56 10.85
N ARG A 201 -19.75 -18.39 10.13
CA ARG A 201 -20.28 -19.50 9.32
C ARG A 201 -20.43 -20.78 10.14
N LYS A 202 -21.14 -21.76 9.58
CA LYS A 202 -21.20 -23.13 10.14
C LYS A 202 -19.96 -23.94 9.75
N ASP A 203 -19.29 -23.54 8.67
CA ASP A 203 -18.14 -24.24 8.11
C ASP A 203 -16.90 -24.06 8.99
N THR A 204 -16.04 -25.08 8.97
CA THR A 204 -14.76 -25.08 9.65
C THR A 204 -13.61 -24.97 8.64
N CYS A 205 -12.53 -24.34 9.07
CA CYS A 205 -11.32 -24.20 8.26
C CYS A 205 -10.69 -25.58 8.02
N PRO A 206 -10.45 -25.99 6.78
CA PRO A 206 -9.84 -27.28 6.48
C PRO A 206 -8.40 -27.40 6.97
N HIS A 207 -7.73 -26.26 7.22
CA HIS A 207 -6.35 -26.24 7.68
C HIS A 207 -6.20 -26.38 9.20
N CYS A 208 -7.01 -25.66 10.00
CA CYS A 208 -6.85 -25.62 11.46
C CYS A 208 -8.10 -26.04 12.24
N GLY A 209 -9.21 -26.39 11.59
CA GLY A 209 -10.47 -26.72 12.23
C GLY A 209 -11.20 -25.54 12.89
N GLY A 210 -10.61 -24.33 12.85
CA GLY A 210 -11.23 -23.12 13.39
C GLY A 210 -12.49 -22.70 12.60
N ARG A 211 -13.36 -21.91 13.23
CA ARG A 211 -14.59 -21.42 12.58
C ARG A 211 -14.27 -20.39 11.51
N ILE A 212 -14.83 -20.56 10.31
CA ILE A 212 -14.73 -19.57 9.24
C ILE A 212 -15.70 -18.40 9.50
N VAL A 213 -15.29 -17.20 9.13
CA VAL A 213 -16.06 -15.96 9.26
C VAL A 213 -16.20 -15.29 7.90
N ASP A 214 -17.42 -14.86 7.56
CA ASP A 214 -17.61 -13.88 6.48
C ASP A 214 -17.16 -12.52 7.00
N MET A 215 -15.98 -12.09 6.61
CA MET A 215 -15.46 -10.75 6.99
C MET A 215 -16.32 -9.65 6.40
N LEU A 216 -16.71 -9.81 5.13
CA LEU A 216 -17.49 -8.85 4.39
C LEU A 216 -18.43 -9.59 3.44
N VAL A 217 -19.70 -9.18 3.41
CA VAL A 217 -20.69 -9.59 2.40
C VAL A 217 -21.29 -8.34 1.79
N LEU A 218 -21.22 -8.22 0.47
CA LEU A 218 -21.76 -7.12 -0.32
C LEU A 218 -22.83 -7.65 -1.27
N ASP A 219 -24.06 -7.13 -1.20
CA ASP A 219 -25.09 -7.41 -2.20
C ASP A 219 -25.07 -6.32 -3.28
N GLY A 220 -24.32 -6.56 -4.37
CA GLY A 220 -24.14 -5.61 -5.48
C GLY A 220 -25.43 -5.33 -6.28
N ARG A 221 -26.51 -6.11 -6.06
CA ARG A 221 -27.82 -5.85 -6.68
C ARG A 221 -28.56 -4.68 -6.01
N ASP A 222 -28.13 -4.27 -4.81
CA ASP A 222 -28.70 -3.11 -4.14
C ASP A 222 -28.22 -1.81 -4.83
N GLU A 223 -29.16 -0.91 -5.11
CA GLU A 223 -28.88 0.35 -5.82
C GLU A 223 -27.79 1.21 -5.16
N ARG A 224 -27.69 1.16 -3.83
CA ARG A 224 -26.69 1.89 -3.05
C ARG A 224 -25.26 1.43 -3.32
N LEU A 225 -25.09 0.21 -3.84
CA LEU A 225 -23.78 -0.39 -4.15
C LEU A 225 -23.52 -0.50 -5.67
N ARG A 226 -24.41 0.07 -6.51
CA ARG A 226 -24.28 0.01 -7.98
C ARG A 226 -22.92 0.56 -8.48
N PHE A 227 -22.34 1.54 -7.78
CA PHE A 227 -21.04 2.12 -8.11
C PHE A 227 -19.88 1.11 -8.03
N LEU A 228 -20.05 -0.03 -7.33
CA LEU A 228 -19.05 -1.10 -7.28
C LEU A 228 -19.02 -1.97 -8.54
N GLY A 229 -20.01 -1.85 -9.44
CA GLY A 229 -20.10 -2.68 -10.63
C GLY A 229 -20.27 -4.18 -10.35
N LEU A 230 -20.76 -4.54 -9.16
CA LEU A 230 -20.96 -5.94 -8.77
C LEU A 230 -22.34 -6.44 -9.23
N ASP A 231 -22.34 -7.56 -9.95
CA ASP A 231 -23.54 -8.29 -10.30
C ASP A 231 -23.69 -9.53 -9.40
N GLY A 232 -24.48 -9.40 -8.33
CA GLY A 232 -24.70 -10.48 -7.37
C GLY A 232 -24.16 -10.21 -5.96
N ILE A 233 -23.84 -11.28 -5.23
CA ILE A 233 -23.32 -11.20 -3.85
C ILE A 233 -21.84 -11.55 -3.83
N LEU A 234 -21.01 -10.59 -3.40
CA LEU A 234 -19.61 -10.81 -3.10
C LEU A 234 -19.47 -11.17 -1.61
N THR A 235 -18.74 -12.26 -1.32
CA THR A 235 -18.44 -12.66 0.06
C THR A 235 -16.94 -12.85 0.20
N ALA A 236 -16.32 -12.10 1.09
CA ALA A 236 -14.94 -12.31 1.53
C ALA A 236 -14.95 -13.11 2.84
N THR A 237 -14.33 -14.28 2.83
CA THR A 237 -14.26 -15.18 3.99
C THR A 237 -12.85 -15.31 4.50
N CYS A 238 -12.67 -15.55 5.80
CA CYS A 238 -11.37 -15.93 6.37
C CYS A 238 -11.53 -16.87 7.56
N CYS A 239 -10.43 -17.52 7.91
CA CYS A 239 -10.26 -18.18 9.20
C CYS A 239 -9.46 -17.28 10.13
N PRO A 240 -10.05 -16.68 11.18
CA PRO A 240 -9.32 -15.80 12.09
C PRO A 240 -8.27 -16.51 12.95
N SER A 241 -8.31 -17.86 12.99
CA SER A 241 -7.36 -18.65 13.80
C SER A 241 -6.02 -18.89 13.11
N CYS A 242 -5.99 -19.04 11.79
CA CYS A 242 -4.75 -19.32 11.06
C CYS A 242 -4.46 -18.33 9.92
N VAL A 243 -5.37 -17.37 9.68
CA VAL A 243 -5.25 -16.36 8.59
C VAL A 243 -4.96 -17.03 7.23
N GLY A 244 -5.13 -18.36 7.15
CA GLY A 244 -4.92 -19.13 5.92
C GLY A 244 -6.19 -19.15 5.06
N PHE A 245 -5.98 -19.03 3.80
CA PHE A 245 -6.93 -19.34 2.74
C PHE A 245 -6.47 -20.58 2.01
#